data_ab10122ac1a08627ac756b22014a72a4
#
_entry.id   ab10122ac1a08627ac756b22014a72a4
#
_cell.length_a   1.000
_cell.length_b   1.000
_cell.length_c   1.000
_cell.angle_alpha   90.00
_cell.angle_beta   90.00
_cell.angle_gamma   90.00
#
_symmetry.space_group_name_H-M   'P 1'
#
loop_
_entity.id
_entity.type
_entity.pdbx_description
1 polymer ?
#
loop_
_entity_poly.entity_id
_entity_poly.type
_entity_poly.pdbx_seq_one_letter_code
_entity_poly.pdbx_strand_id
1 'polypeptide(L)'
;MFNKITKNKFTDSLFKNSINVRILSFLLLLFIWETSAFLINSDVLPSPKTVLIIFFNEMIYGEMLYHLGITLWRVLLAFTIAMLVGTGLGIAMGSKKNLNIMLDGWHILLLNTPALVIIILCYVWFGLNEIAAITAVSLNKLPNV
;
A
#
# COMPACT_ATOMS: atom_id res chain seq x y z
N MET A 1 -46.85 -4.06 10.86
CA MET A 1 -46.47 -2.96 9.92
C MET A 1 -45.71 -1.83 10.60
N PHE A 2 -45.86 -1.61 11.89
CA PHE A 2 -45.20 -0.54 12.67
C PHE A 2 -43.68 -0.74 12.91
N ASN A 3 -43.15 -1.95 12.83
CA ASN A 3 -41.77 -2.26 13.21
C ASN A 3 -40.71 -1.96 12.13
N LYS A 4 -41.13 -1.68 10.89
CA LYS A 4 -40.22 -1.42 9.76
C LYS A 4 -39.86 0.07 9.61
N ILE A 5 -40.73 0.95 10.07
CA ILE A 5 -40.58 2.42 9.94
C ILE A 5 -39.64 2.97 11.03
N THR A 6 -39.72 2.39 12.24
CA THR A 6 -38.86 2.79 13.37
C THR A 6 -37.41 2.35 13.17
N LYS A 7 -37.19 1.19 12.54
CA LYS A 7 -35.84 0.65 12.28
C LYS A 7 -35.06 1.51 11.26
N ASN A 8 -35.73 2.03 10.23
CA ASN A 8 -35.08 2.89 9.23
C ASN A 8 -34.64 4.26 9.82
N LYS A 9 -35.50 4.91 10.61
CA LYS A 9 -35.15 6.21 11.23
C LYS A 9 -34.00 6.10 12.22
N PHE A 10 -33.92 5.01 12.96
CA PHE A 10 -32.85 4.78 13.93
C PHE A 10 -31.49 4.48 13.23
N THR A 11 -31.51 3.66 12.18
CA THR A 11 -30.30 3.40 11.37
C THR A 11 -29.82 4.66 10.65
N ASP A 12 -30.71 5.45 10.05
CA ASP A 12 -30.35 6.69 9.37
C ASP A 12 -29.76 7.74 10.35
N SER A 13 -30.30 7.81 11.57
CA SER A 13 -29.77 8.65 12.64
C SER A 13 -28.37 8.21 13.09
N LEU A 14 -28.12 6.92 13.24
CA LEU A 14 -26.83 6.37 13.60
C LEU A 14 -25.77 6.60 12.48
N PHE A 15 -26.15 6.43 11.21
CA PHE A 15 -25.26 6.70 10.08
C PHE A 15 -24.92 8.19 9.95
N LYS A 16 -25.87 9.08 10.12
CA LYS A 16 -25.65 10.52 10.10
C LYS A 16 -24.73 10.97 11.25
N ASN A 17 -24.89 10.37 12.43
CA ASN A 17 -24.05 10.64 13.58
C ASN A 17 -22.63 10.09 13.40
N SER A 18 -22.49 8.92 12.76
CA SER A 18 -21.19 8.30 12.49
C SER A 18 -20.36 9.09 11.48
N ILE A 19 -20.98 9.69 10.46
CA ILE A 19 -20.29 10.54 9.48
C ILE A 19 -19.79 11.82 10.17
N ASN A 20 -20.63 12.47 10.97
CA ASN A 20 -20.24 13.67 11.71
C ASN A 20 -19.09 13.41 12.68
N VAL A 21 -19.09 12.27 13.37
CA VAL A 21 -18.00 11.87 14.27
C VAL A 21 -16.70 11.62 13.48
N ARG A 22 -16.77 11.01 12.29
CA ARG A 22 -15.59 10.81 11.43
C ARG A 22 -15.01 12.12 10.93
N ILE A 23 -15.88 13.04 10.47
CA ILE A 23 -15.45 14.38 10.05
C ILE A 23 -14.82 15.14 11.20
N LEU A 24 -15.45 15.12 12.39
CA LEU A 24 -14.90 15.76 13.58
C LEU A 24 -13.54 15.18 13.97
N SER A 25 -13.40 13.87 13.92
CA SER A 25 -12.11 13.19 14.19
C SER A 25 -11.02 13.62 13.21
N PHE A 26 -11.37 13.76 11.92
CA PHE A 26 -10.42 14.22 10.89
C PHE A 26 -10.03 15.70 11.11
N LEU A 27 -10.99 16.56 11.42
CA LEU A 27 -10.72 17.96 11.73
C LEU A 27 -9.86 18.12 12.99
N LEU A 28 -10.11 17.29 14.01
CA LEU A 28 -9.30 17.26 15.23
C LEU A 28 -7.85 16.86 14.92
N LEU A 29 -7.64 15.87 14.05
CA LEU A 29 -6.31 15.43 13.62
C LEU A 29 -5.59 16.57 12.88
N LEU A 30 -6.27 17.25 11.95
CA LEU A 30 -5.71 18.40 11.25
C LEU A 30 -5.38 19.55 12.22
N PHE A 31 -6.21 19.80 13.21
CA PHE A 31 -5.98 20.82 14.23
C PHE A 31 -4.76 20.48 15.09
N ILE A 32 -4.62 19.22 15.52
CA ILE A 32 -3.45 18.75 16.27
C ILE A 32 -2.18 18.89 15.41
N TRP A 33 -2.23 18.54 14.14
CA TRP A 33 -1.09 18.70 13.23
C TRP A 33 -0.71 20.18 13.05
N GLU A 34 -1.67 21.07 12.76
CA GLU A 34 -1.40 22.50 12.59
C GLU A 34 -0.81 23.11 13.87
N THR A 35 -1.37 22.79 15.05
CA THR A 35 -0.84 23.28 16.34
C THR A 35 0.56 22.74 16.63
N SER A 36 0.81 21.48 16.34
CA SER A 36 2.14 20.88 16.51
C SER A 36 3.18 21.52 15.59
N ALA A 37 2.83 21.74 14.32
CA ALA A 37 3.69 22.41 13.36
C ALA A 37 4.02 23.86 13.78
N PHE A 38 3.02 24.59 14.30
CA PHE A 38 3.20 25.93 14.80
C PHE A 38 4.10 25.99 16.04
N LEU A 39 3.93 25.06 16.99
CA LEU A 39 4.73 25.02 18.23
C LEU A 39 6.17 24.60 17.98
N ILE A 40 6.39 23.61 17.10
CA ILE A 40 7.72 23.09 16.80
C ILE A 40 8.49 24.05 15.89
N ASN A 41 7.79 24.77 15.00
CA ASN A 41 8.33 25.74 14.06
C ASN A 41 9.64 25.27 13.39
N SER A 42 9.61 24.06 12.83
CA SER A 42 10.75 23.38 12.22
C SER A 42 10.40 22.91 10.81
N ASP A 43 11.39 22.94 9.91
CA ASP A 43 11.25 22.40 8.54
C ASP A 43 10.95 20.90 8.50
N VAL A 44 11.21 20.17 9.60
CA VAL A 44 10.95 18.75 9.73
C VAL A 44 9.44 18.43 9.84
N LEU A 45 8.65 19.38 10.40
CA LEU A 45 7.20 19.23 10.55
C LEU A 45 6.47 20.43 9.92
N PRO A 46 6.33 20.47 8.59
CA PRO A 46 5.61 21.54 7.92
C PRO A 46 4.10 21.51 8.24
N SER A 47 3.46 22.67 8.19
CA SER A 47 2.01 22.77 8.38
C SER A 47 1.24 22.10 7.23
N PRO A 48 -0.02 21.62 7.45
CA PRO A 48 -0.88 21.08 6.41
C PRO A 48 -0.99 21.99 5.18
N LYS A 49 -1.09 23.30 5.41
CA LYS A 49 -1.15 24.30 4.33
C LYS A 49 0.14 24.32 3.50
N THR A 50 1.28 24.31 4.14
CA THR A 50 2.59 24.29 3.46
C THR A 50 2.76 23.02 2.63
N VAL A 51 2.37 21.86 3.18
CA VAL A 51 2.41 20.58 2.47
C VAL A 51 1.54 20.62 1.20
N LEU A 52 0.33 21.16 1.28
CA LEU A 52 -0.54 21.29 0.10
C LEU A 52 0.07 22.21 -0.97
N ILE A 53 0.62 23.34 -0.58
CA ILE A 53 1.24 24.28 -1.52
C ILE A 53 2.44 23.62 -2.23
N ILE A 54 3.32 22.97 -1.46
CA ILE A 54 4.48 22.27 -2.03
C ILE A 54 4.02 21.13 -2.93
N PHE A 55 3.02 20.34 -2.52
CA PHE A 55 2.46 19.25 -3.31
C PHE A 55 1.99 19.72 -4.70
N PHE A 56 1.20 20.82 -4.74
CA PHE A 56 0.72 21.34 -6.02
C PHE A 56 1.84 21.95 -6.86
N ASN A 57 2.81 22.61 -6.23
CA ASN A 57 3.96 23.14 -6.94
C ASN A 57 4.81 22.04 -7.57
N GLU A 58 5.13 20.99 -6.80
CA GLU A 58 5.87 19.83 -7.30
C GLU A 58 5.10 19.06 -8.38
N MET A 59 3.76 19.01 -8.29
CA MET A 59 2.94 18.39 -9.32
C MET A 59 2.98 19.15 -10.65
N ILE A 60 2.98 20.49 -10.61
CA ILE A 60 2.86 21.34 -11.81
C ILE A 60 4.23 21.69 -12.38
N TYR A 61 5.20 22.03 -11.55
CA TYR A 61 6.49 22.59 -11.94
C TYR A 61 7.69 21.72 -11.56
N GLY A 62 7.49 20.71 -10.70
CA GLY A 62 8.54 19.82 -10.23
C GLY A 62 8.59 18.47 -10.98
N GLU A 63 9.40 17.58 -10.46
CA GLU A 63 9.63 16.24 -11.05
C GLU A 63 8.71 15.16 -10.50
N MET A 64 7.70 15.52 -9.68
CA MET A 64 6.84 14.55 -9.00
C MET A 64 6.11 13.62 -9.98
N LEU A 65 5.56 14.15 -11.08
CA LEU A 65 4.87 13.34 -12.09
C LEU A 65 5.83 12.38 -12.82
N TYR A 66 7.05 12.80 -13.06
CA TYR A 66 8.09 11.96 -13.65
C TYR A 66 8.43 10.78 -12.72
N HIS A 67 8.70 11.05 -11.45
CA HIS A 67 9.00 10.02 -10.45
C HIS A 67 7.80 9.10 -10.20
N LEU A 68 6.59 9.63 -10.22
CA LEU A 68 5.36 8.84 -10.16
C LEU A 68 5.25 7.89 -11.35
N GLY A 69 5.52 8.36 -12.56
CA GLY A 69 5.52 7.55 -13.77
C GLY A 69 6.53 6.40 -13.70
N ILE A 70 7.75 6.67 -13.27
CA ILE A 70 8.78 5.63 -13.06
C ILE A 70 8.33 4.61 -12.02
N THR A 71 7.76 5.08 -10.90
CA THR A 71 7.29 4.19 -9.83
C THR A 71 6.15 3.29 -10.32
N LEU A 72 5.18 3.84 -11.07
CA LEU A 72 4.11 3.06 -11.67
C LEU A 72 4.65 2.02 -12.65
N TRP A 73 5.64 2.39 -13.46
CA TRP A 73 6.28 1.45 -14.39
C TRP A 73 6.95 0.29 -13.65
N ARG A 74 7.71 0.57 -12.59
CA ARG A 74 8.32 -0.47 -11.74
C ARG A 74 7.28 -1.42 -11.15
N VAL A 75 6.19 -0.86 -10.61
CA VAL A 75 5.08 -1.65 -10.04
C VAL A 75 4.42 -2.52 -11.09
N LEU A 76 4.15 -1.98 -12.29
CA LEU A 76 3.57 -2.74 -13.40
C LEU A 76 4.47 -3.90 -13.84
N LEU A 77 5.76 -3.66 -13.98
CA LEU A 77 6.73 -4.72 -14.32
C LEU A 77 6.77 -5.80 -13.25
N ALA A 78 6.93 -5.41 -11.98
CA ALA A 78 6.98 -6.35 -10.87
C ALA A 78 5.69 -7.16 -10.75
N PHE A 79 4.54 -6.52 -10.91
CA PHE A 79 3.23 -7.18 -10.91
C PHE A 79 3.11 -8.18 -12.08
N THR A 80 3.49 -7.78 -13.27
CA THR A 80 3.42 -8.65 -14.46
C THR A 80 4.30 -9.89 -14.28
N ILE A 81 5.53 -9.72 -13.80
CA ILE A 81 6.44 -10.84 -13.51
C ILE A 81 5.84 -11.76 -12.45
N ALA A 82 5.35 -11.20 -11.33
CA ALA A 82 4.73 -11.98 -10.26
C ALA A 82 3.51 -12.77 -10.76
N MET A 83 2.64 -12.14 -11.55
CA MET A 83 1.46 -12.78 -12.14
C MET A 83 1.82 -13.90 -13.10
N LEU A 84 2.75 -13.67 -14.03
CA LEU A 84 3.15 -14.70 -15.00
C LEU A 84 3.81 -15.90 -14.32
N VAL A 85 4.79 -15.64 -13.45
CA VAL A 85 5.54 -16.70 -12.78
C VAL A 85 4.68 -17.38 -11.73
N GLY A 86 3.94 -16.62 -10.89
CA GLY A 86 3.08 -17.14 -9.83
C GLY A 86 1.94 -18.01 -10.40
N THR A 87 1.23 -17.52 -11.40
CA THR A 87 0.18 -18.29 -12.09
C THR A 87 0.77 -19.55 -12.74
N GLY A 88 1.91 -19.43 -13.42
CA GLY A 88 2.59 -20.58 -14.04
C GLY A 88 2.96 -21.65 -13.01
N LEU A 89 3.55 -21.26 -11.89
CA LEU A 89 3.89 -22.16 -10.79
C LEU A 89 2.63 -22.75 -10.14
N GLY A 90 1.60 -21.94 -9.89
CA GLY A 90 0.33 -22.39 -9.31
C GLY A 90 -0.36 -23.45 -10.17
N ILE A 91 -0.43 -23.24 -11.50
CA ILE A 91 -0.98 -24.24 -12.43
C ILE A 91 -0.11 -25.50 -12.44
N ALA A 92 1.20 -25.37 -12.43
CA ALA A 92 2.13 -26.52 -12.43
C ALA A 92 2.00 -27.34 -11.13
N MET A 93 1.90 -26.69 -9.98
CA MET A 93 1.65 -27.33 -8.67
C MET A 93 0.29 -28.01 -8.62
N GLY A 94 -0.75 -27.35 -9.12
CA GLY A 94 -2.11 -27.91 -9.17
C GLY A 94 -2.25 -29.12 -10.10
N SER A 95 -1.44 -29.17 -11.19
CA SER A 95 -1.48 -30.26 -12.17
C SER A 95 -0.65 -31.47 -11.79
N LYS A 96 0.43 -31.31 -10.99
CA LYS A 96 1.41 -32.36 -10.69
C LYS A 96 1.61 -32.52 -9.19
N LYS A 97 1.02 -33.59 -8.61
CA LYS A 97 1.10 -33.88 -7.17
C LYS A 97 2.53 -33.86 -6.60
N ASN A 98 3.48 -34.44 -7.34
CA ASN A 98 4.89 -34.50 -6.88
C ASN A 98 5.52 -33.11 -6.84
N LEU A 99 5.21 -32.24 -7.80
CA LEU A 99 5.69 -30.88 -7.83
C LEU A 99 5.09 -30.04 -6.69
N ASN A 100 3.80 -30.26 -6.44
CA ASN A 100 3.13 -29.61 -5.31
C ASN A 100 3.81 -29.96 -3.97
N ILE A 101 4.03 -31.25 -3.70
CA ILE A 101 4.70 -31.70 -2.47
C ILE A 101 6.12 -31.12 -2.36
N MET A 102 6.84 -31.01 -3.47
CA MET A 102 8.21 -30.48 -3.48
C MET A 102 8.25 -28.97 -3.21
N LEU A 103 7.30 -28.20 -3.75
CA LEU A 103 7.31 -26.74 -3.68
C LEU A 103 6.48 -26.18 -2.52
N ASP A 104 5.61 -26.97 -1.89
CA ASP A 104 4.71 -26.53 -0.83
C ASP A 104 5.46 -25.89 0.34
N GLY A 105 6.55 -26.51 0.79
CA GLY A 105 7.40 -25.96 1.86
C GLY A 105 8.01 -24.60 1.51
N TRP A 106 8.45 -24.39 0.26
CA TRP A 106 8.99 -23.13 -0.22
C TRP A 106 7.89 -22.06 -0.34
N HIS A 107 6.72 -22.45 -0.80
CA HIS A 107 5.56 -21.58 -0.89
C HIS A 107 5.15 -21.06 0.50
N ILE A 108 5.02 -21.96 1.49
CA ILE A 108 4.71 -21.60 2.87
C ILE A 108 5.80 -20.69 3.47
N LEU A 109 7.06 -20.97 3.20
CA LEU A 109 8.18 -20.14 3.67
C LEU A 109 8.09 -18.71 3.11
N LEU A 110 7.85 -18.57 1.82
CA LEU A 110 7.71 -17.26 1.18
C LEU A 110 6.50 -16.49 1.70
N LEU A 111 5.34 -17.15 1.89
CA LEU A 111 4.14 -16.53 2.47
C LEU A 111 4.37 -15.97 3.87
N ASN A 112 5.18 -16.66 4.68
CA ASN A 112 5.45 -16.28 6.06
C ASN A 112 6.69 -15.36 6.21
N THR A 113 7.43 -15.11 5.12
CA THR A 113 8.58 -14.22 5.17
C THR A 113 8.13 -12.76 5.10
N PRO A 114 8.50 -11.91 6.09
CA PRO A 114 8.20 -10.49 6.03
C PRO A 114 8.75 -9.83 4.78
N ALA A 115 7.96 -8.98 4.11
CA ALA A 115 8.35 -8.28 2.90
C ALA A 115 9.68 -7.54 3.03
N LEU A 116 9.93 -6.92 4.19
CA LEU A 116 11.18 -6.21 4.47
C LEU A 116 12.41 -7.10 4.38
N VAL A 117 12.31 -8.37 4.81
CA VAL A 117 13.44 -9.32 4.72
C VAL A 117 13.78 -9.58 3.26
N ILE A 118 12.78 -9.83 2.42
CA ILE A 118 12.96 -10.05 0.98
C ILE A 118 13.59 -8.82 0.32
N ILE A 119 13.10 -7.62 0.66
CA ILE A 119 13.63 -6.36 0.13
C ILE A 119 15.09 -6.18 0.51
N ILE A 120 15.44 -6.36 1.79
CA ILE A 120 16.82 -6.20 2.27
C ILE A 120 17.74 -7.21 1.58
N LEU A 121 17.34 -8.48 1.46
CA LEU A 121 18.14 -9.51 0.78
C LEU A 121 18.37 -9.15 -0.68
N CYS A 122 17.34 -8.69 -1.39
CA CYS A 122 17.50 -8.25 -2.79
C CYS A 122 18.50 -7.09 -2.92
N TYR A 123 18.41 -6.10 -2.03
CA TYR A 123 19.36 -4.99 -2.05
C TYR A 123 20.79 -5.37 -1.64
N VAL A 124 20.94 -6.33 -0.73
CA VAL A 124 22.28 -6.86 -0.37
C VAL A 124 22.90 -7.64 -1.54
N TRP A 125 22.10 -8.43 -2.28
CA TRP A 125 22.63 -9.28 -3.36
C TRP A 125 22.82 -8.53 -4.67
N PHE A 126 21.89 -7.65 -5.02
CA PHE A 126 21.90 -6.96 -6.33
C PHE A 126 22.34 -5.49 -6.23
N GLY A 127 22.55 -4.97 -5.01
CA GLY A 127 22.80 -3.54 -4.79
C GLY A 127 21.55 -2.68 -4.86
N LEU A 128 21.69 -1.38 -4.55
CA LEU A 128 20.61 -0.40 -4.59
C LEU A 128 20.31 0.05 -6.03
N ASN A 129 19.58 -0.78 -6.76
CA ASN A 129 19.24 -0.52 -8.16
C ASN A 129 17.80 -0.95 -8.50
N GLU A 130 17.36 -0.62 -9.72
CA GLU A 130 16.04 -0.92 -10.25
C GLU A 130 15.73 -2.43 -10.25
N ILE A 131 16.70 -3.24 -10.62
CA ILE A 131 16.57 -4.71 -10.72
C ILE A 131 16.26 -5.29 -9.34
N ALA A 132 16.99 -4.83 -8.32
CA ALA A 132 16.74 -5.25 -6.94
C ALA A 132 15.31 -4.90 -6.48
N ALA A 133 14.85 -3.68 -6.77
CA ALA A 133 13.52 -3.22 -6.40
C ALA A 133 12.42 -4.07 -7.08
N ILE A 134 12.51 -4.25 -8.40
CA ILE A 134 11.54 -5.05 -9.16
C ILE A 134 11.54 -6.51 -8.70
N THR A 135 12.73 -7.10 -8.51
CA THR A 135 12.87 -8.48 -8.04
C THR A 135 12.27 -8.66 -6.65
N ALA A 136 12.55 -7.75 -5.72
CA ALA A 136 12.03 -7.80 -4.36
C ALA A 136 10.49 -7.78 -4.33
N VAL A 137 9.87 -6.87 -5.08
CA VAL A 137 8.41 -6.77 -5.16
C VAL A 137 7.81 -8.00 -5.83
N SER A 138 8.44 -8.49 -6.91
CA SER A 138 7.98 -9.69 -7.63
C SER A 138 8.02 -10.92 -6.72
N LEU A 139 9.13 -11.18 -6.04
CA LEU A 139 9.28 -12.31 -5.12
C LEU A 139 8.29 -12.26 -3.95
N ASN A 140 8.06 -11.07 -3.40
CA ASN A 140 7.12 -10.90 -2.30
C ASN A 140 5.66 -11.13 -2.73
N LYS A 141 5.32 -10.85 -3.98
CA LYS A 141 3.95 -11.03 -4.50
C LYS A 141 3.69 -12.39 -5.14
N LEU A 142 4.74 -13.06 -5.59
CA LEU A 142 4.67 -14.36 -6.27
C LEU A 142 3.84 -15.42 -5.50
N PRO A 143 4.00 -15.64 -4.21
CA PRO A 143 3.25 -16.66 -3.50
C PRO A 143 1.78 -16.28 -3.23
N ASN A 144 1.38 -15.03 -3.48
CA ASN A 144 0.01 -14.55 -3.27
C ASN A 144 -0.85 -14.62 -4.54
N VAL A 145 -0.30 -15.07 -5.65
CA VAL A 145 -0.97 -15.27 -6.94
C VAL A 145 -1.45 -16.70 -7.09
#